data_d45199ddee37a7462651b44a075b4202
#
_entry.id   d45199ddee37a7462651b44a075b4202
#
_cell.length_a   1.000
_cell.length_b   1.000
_cell.length_c   1.000
_cell.angle_alpha   90.00
_cell.angle_beta   90.00
_cell.angle_gamma   90.00
#
_symmetry.space_group_name_H-M   'P 1'
#
loop_
_entity.id
_entity.type
_entity.pdbx_description
1 polymer ?
#
loop_
_entity_poly.entity_id
_entity_poly.type
_entity_poly.pdbx_seq_one_letter_code
_entity_poly.pdbx_strand_id
1 'polypeptide(L)'
;VIRLYSRLGRRDINFLMIGGNVIAWYNIIDPAAVHEATGLPVIIVTYEESEGLEEDIRRHFPGDDARLVAYRRLGERMPVRLRSGCTLFIRSCGIAGEDAARLCNGFTYEGRVPEPIRVARLIARGVVRSSGSPGLAPDNHDR
;
A
#
# COMPACT_ATOMS: atom_id res chain seq x y z
N VAL A 1 1.22 -7.40 -7.70
CA VAL A 1 2.52 -6.79 -7.40
C VAL A 1 3.63 -7.64 -7.97
N ILE A 2 3.84 -8.88 -7.52
CA ILE A 2 4.95 -9.78 -7.91
C ILE A 2 5.04 -9.96 -9.42
N ARG A 3 3.92 -10.32 -10.10
CA ARG A 3 3.89 -10.48 -11.56
C ARG A 3 4.25 -9.20 -12.32
N LEU A 4 3.85 -8.04 -11.81
CA LEU A 4 4.21 -6.75 -12.41
C LEU A 4 5.71 -6.50 -12.29
N TYR A 5 6.26 -6.68 -11.10
CA TYR A 5 7.70 -6.55 -10.86
C TYR A 5 8.53 -7.46 -11.76
N SER A 6 8.17 -8.76 -11.85
CA SER A 6 8.87 -9.71 -12.71
C SER A 6 8.85 -9.32 -14.19
N ARG A 7 7.74 -8.71 -14.65
CA ARG A 7 7.61 -8.26 -16.05
C ARG A 7 8.41 -7.01 -16.37
N LEU A 8 8.73 -6.18 -15.37
CA LEU A 8 9.55 -4.97 -15.59
C LEU A 8 10.98 -5.29 -15.99
N GLY A 9 11.53 -6.44 -15.56
CA GLY A 9 12.90 -6.87 -15.89
C GLY A 9 13.99 -5.90 -15.42
N ARG A 10 13.67 -4.99 -14.48
CA ARG A 10 14.60 -3.96 -13.98
C ARG A 10 15.36 -4.47 -12.77
N ARG A 11 16.66 -4.08 -12.69
CA ARG A 11 17.57 -4.45 -11.60
C ARG A 11 17.98 -3.26 -10.72
N ASP A 12 17.51 -2.07 -11.06
CA ASP A 12 17.81 -0.81 -10.37
C ASP A 12 16.73 -0.38 -9.38
N ILE A 13 15.77 -1.25 -9.10
CA ILE A 13 14.75 -1.04 -8.08
C ILE A 13 15.32 -1.43 -6.72
N ASN A 14 15.27 -0.50 -5.76
CA ASN A 14 15.85 -0.70 -4.43
C ASN A 14 14.80 -1.01 -3.36
N PHE A 15 13.55 -0.64 -3.56
CA PHE A 15 12.43 -0.94 -2.66
C PHE A 15 11.09 -0.83 -3.39
N LEU A 16 10.06 -1.41 -2.82
CA LEU A 16 8.68 -1.31 -3.31
C LEU A 16 7.83 -0.50 -2.32
N MET A 17 7.08 0.47 -2.84
CA MET A 17 6.13 1.25 -2.06
C MET A 17 4.71 0.99 -2.58
N ILE A 18 3.80 0.58 -1.70
CA ILE A 18 2.45 0.14 -2.05
C ILE A 18 1.43 0.97 -1.28
N GLY A 19 0.51 1.59 -1.99
CA GLY A 19 -0.57 2.38 -1.42
C GLY A 19 -1.73 1.50 -0.93
N GLY A 20 -1.68 1.10 0.33
CA GLY A 20 -2.64 0.18 0.94
C GLY A 20 -2.31 -1.30 0.70
N ASN A 21 -2.69 -2.13 1.64
CA ASN A 21 -2.51 -3.58 1.56
C ASN A 21 -3.84 -4.36 1.53
N VAL A 22 -4.95 -3.68 1.71
CA VAL A 22 -6.29 -4.23 1.48
C VAL A 22 -6.85 -3.53 0.25
N ILE A 23 -7.05 -4.28 -0.82
CA ILE A 23 -7.56 -3.81 -2.10
C ILE A 23 -9.00 -4.28 -2.32
N ALA A 24 -9.57 -3.98 -3.48
CA ALA A 24 -10.96 -4.31 -3.82
C ALA A 24 -11.38 -5.70 -3.32
N TRP A 25 -12.58 -5.77 -2.71
CA TRP A 25 -13.15 -7.00 -2.14
C TRP A 25 -12.31 -7.61 -1.02
N TYR A 26 -11.62 -6.77 -0.22
CA TYR A 26 -10.79 -7.18 0.91
C TYR A 26 -9.71 -8.22 0.54
N ASN A 27 -9.18 -8.14 -0.67
CA ASN A 27 -7.99 -8.88 -1.06
C ASN A 27 -6.78 -8.29 -0.34
N ILE A 28 -6.05 -9.14 0.37
CA ILE A 28 -4.92 -8.72 1.20
C ILE A 28 -3.62 -8.90 0.41
N ILE A 29 -2.82 -7.83 0.36
CA ILE A 29 -1.43 -7.92 -0.10
C ILE A 29 -0.56 -8.20 1.12
N ASP A 30 0.03 -9.37 1.18
CA ASP A 30 0.99 -9.74 2.21
C ASP A 30 2.38 -9.18 1.84
N PRO A 31 2.90 -8.20 2.62
CA PRO A 31 4.21 -7.61 2.34
C PRO A 31 5.36 -8.62 2.51
N ALA A 32 5.22 -9.62 3.38
CA ALA A 32 6.23 -10.65 3.56
C ALA A 32 6.35 -11.54 2.31
N ALA A 33 5.23 -11.97 1.75
CA ALA A 33 5.22 -12.74 0.51
C ALA A 33 5.77 -11.94 -0.68
N VAL A 34 5.52 -10.63 -0.72
CA VAL A 34 6.10 -9.76 -1.76
C VAL A 34 7.61 -9.61 -1.57
N HIS A 35 8.06 -9.41 -0.34
CA HIS A 35 9.49 -9.33 -0.01
C HIS A 35 10.23 -10.61 -0.37
N GLU A 36 9.70 -11.76 0.04
CA GLU A 36 10.29 -13.08 -0.24
C GLU A 36 10.41 -13.33 -1.75
N ALA A 37 9.37 -13.01 -2.51
CA ALA A 37 9.36 -13.24 -3.96
C ALA A 37 10.24 -12.27 -4.76
N THR A 38 10.52 -11.08 -4.25
CA THR A 38 11.25 -10.04 -4.99
C THR A 38 12.66 -9.78 -4.46
N GLY A 39 12.93 -10.18 -3.22
CA GLY A 39 14.17 -9.82 -2.49
C GLY A 39 14.29 -8.35 -2.12
N LEU A 40 13.24 -7.54 -2.38
CA LEU A 40 13.25 -6.10 -2.14
C LEU A 40 12.55 -5.73 -0.83
N PRO A 41 13.02 -4.68 -0.14
CA PRO A 41 12.25 -4.04 0.93
C PRO A 41 10.87 -3.60 0.44
N VAL A 42 9.84 -3.84 1.26
CA VAL A 42 8.45 -3.47 0.96
C VAL A 42 7.92 -2.51 2.01
N ILE A 43 7.36 -1.40 1.58
CA ILE A 43 6.73 -0.40 2.43
C ILE A 43 5.26 -0.26 2.01
N ILE A 44 4.35 -0.61 2.89
CA ILE A 44 2.92 -0.37 2.72
C ILE A 44 2.58 0.97 3.36
N VAL A 45 1.91 1.84 2.62
CA VAL A 45 1.51 3.18 3.09
C VAL A 45 0.00 3.28 3.15
N THR A 46 -0.54 3.72 4.28
CA THR A 46 -1.96 4.05 4.47
C THR A 46 -2.09 5.43 5.08
N TYR A 47 -3.23 6.08 4.89
CA TYR A 47 -3.39 7.51 5.21
C TYR A 47 -4.38 7.77 6.33
N GLU A 48 -5.18 6.78 6.69
CA GLU A 48 -6.25 6.93 7.67
C GLU A 48 -5.93 6.16 8.94
N GLU A 49 -6.22 6.79 10.06
CA GLU A 49 -6.31 6.11 11.33
C GLU A 49 -7.61 5.32 11.31
N SER A 50 -7.53 3.98 11.40
CA SER A 50 -8.71 3.13 11.48
C SER A 50 -8.50 2.11 12.59
N GLU A 51 -9.57 1.77 13.27
CA GLU A 51 -9.59 0.73 14.31
C GLU A 51 -9.33 -0.69 13.77
N GLY A 52 -9.23 -0.81 12.43
CA GLY A 52 -9.00 -2.06 11.71
C GLY A 52 -10.20 -2.46 10.86
N LEU A 53 -10.01 -3.50 10.05
CA LEU A 53 -11.03 -4.00 9.12
C LEU A 53 -11.61 -5.35 9.55
N GLU A 54 -11.33 -5.83 10.75
CA GLU A 54 -11.76 -7.16 11.19
C GLU A 54 -13.29 -7.29 11.23
N GLU A 55 -13.96 -6.24 11.69
CA GLU A 55 -15.42 -6.22 11.80
C GLU A 55 -16.08 -6.20 10.40
N ASP A 56 -15.52 -5.40 9.50
CA ASP A 56 -15.96 -5.35 8.11
C ASP A 56 -15.70 -6.68 7.38
N ILE A 57 -14.56 -7.30 7.61
CA ILE A 57 -14.26 -8.62 7.05
C ILE A 57 -15.27 -9.65 7.53
N ARG A 58 -15.58 -9.71 8.84
CA ARG A 58 -16.59 -10.62 9.38
C ARG A 58 -17.98 -10.37 8.82
N ARG A 59 -18.33 -9.10 8.63
CA ARG A 59 -19.64 -8.69 8.08
C ARG A 59 -19.81 -9.12 6.63
N HIS A 60 -18.78 -8.92 5.80
CA HIS A 60 -18.87 -9.17 4.37
C HIS A 60 -18.50 -10.60 3.95
N PHE A 61 -17.74 -11.29 4.80
CA PHE A 61 -17.25 -12.65 4.56
C PHE A 61 -17.44 -13.52 5.79
N PRO A 62 -18.70 -13.80 6.19
CA PRO A 62 -18.97 -14.62 7.36
C PRO A 62 -18.40 -16.03 7.14
N GLY A 63 -17.58 -16.50 8.09
CA GLY A 63 -16.93 -17.81 8.03
C GLY A 63 -15.61 -17.88 7.25
N ASP A 64 -15.11 -16.76 6.72
CA ASP A 64 -13.78 -16.72 6.08
C ASP A 64 -12.68 -16.41 7.12
N ASP A 65 -12.41 -17.38 8.00
CA ASP A 65 -11.39 -17.27 9.02
C ASP A 65 -9.98 -17.12 8.42
N ALA A 66 -9.74 -17.68 7.25
CA ALA A 66 -8.45 -17.57 6.56
C ALA A 66 -8.13 -16.11 6.22
N ARG A 67 -9.12 -15.34 5.81
CA ARG A 67 -8.98 -13.91 5.51
C ARG A 67 -8.68 -13.09 6.76
N LEU A 68 -9.36 -13.39 7.88
CA LEU A 68 -9.10 -12.76 9.17
C LEU A 68 -7.67 -13.05 9.67
N VAL A 69 -7.23 -14.30 9.56
CA VAL A 69 -5.86 -14.70 9.91
C VAL A 69 -4.84 -13.95 9.04
N ALA A 70 -5.08 -13.88 7.73
CA ALA A 70 -4.21 -13.14 6.82
C ALA A 70 -4.15 -11.64 7.17
N TYR A 71 -5.29 -11.04 7.52
CA TYR A 71 -5.34 -9.64 7.95
C TYR A 71 -4.56 -9.40 9.25
N ARG A 72 -4.73 -10.27 10.25
CA ARG A 72 -4.01 -10.18 11.54
C ARG A 72 -2.50 -10.35 11.40
N ARG A 73 -2.05 -11.18 10.46
CA ARG A 73 -0.63 -11.35 10.15
C ARG A 73 0.05 -10.09 9.63
N LEU A 74 -0.70 -9.12 9.14
CA LEU A 74 -0.13 -7.85 8.70
C LEU A 74 0.50 -7.05 9.85
N GLY A 75 0.12 -7.34 11.09
CA GLY A 75 0.61 -6.65 12.28
C GLY A 75 0.14 -5.19 12.37
N GLU A 76 0.71 -4.48 13.33
CA GLU A 76 0.38 -3.09 13.59
C GLU A 76 0.96 -2.14 12.55
N ARG A 77 0.35 -0.97 12.44
CA ARG A 77 0.83 0.12 11.59
C ARG A 77 1.62 1.10 12.44
N MET A 78 2.78 1.50 11.97
CA MET A 78 3.60 2.52 12.60
C MET A 78 3.20 3.90 12.06
N PRO A 79 2.81 4.86 12.92
CA PRO A 79 2.57 6.23 12.50
C PRO A 79 3.88 6.93 12.13
N VAL A 80 3.87 7.69 11.05
CA VAL A 80 4.99 8.49 10.59
C VAL A 80 4.55 9.93 10.41
N ARG A 81 5.14 10.84 11.20
CA ARG A 81 4.95 12.27 11.03
C ARG A 81 5.83 12.77 9.90
N LEU A 82 5.20 13.30 8.87
CA LEU A 82 5.88 13.87 7.70
C LEU A 82 6.34 15.31 7.95
N ARG A 83 7.37 15.74 7.22
CA ARG A 83 7.84 17.13 7.22
C ARG A 83 6.77 18.11 6.73
N SER A 84 5.83 17.65 5.89
CA SER A 84 4.66 18.40 5.43
C SER A 84 3.63 18.70 6.55
N GLY A 85 3.84 18.16 7.75
CA GLY A 85 2.90 18.30 8.87
C GLY A 85 1.81 17.23 8.90
N CYS A 86 1.65 16.42 7.85
CA CYS A 86 0.70 15.32 7.81
C CYS A 86 1.21 14.08 8.52
N THR A 87 0.32 13.15 8.83
CA THR A 87 0.66 11.81 9.33
C THR A 87 0.21 10.76 8.32
N LEU A 88 1.04 9.77 8.10
CA LEU A 88 0.70 8.54 7.41
C LEU A 88 1.05 7.33 8.29
N PHE A 89 0.59 6.16 7.91
CA PHE A 89 0.85 4.92 8.63
C PHE A 89 1.53 3.92 7.72
N ILE A 90 2.56 3.25 8.22
CA ILE A 90 3.33 2.28 7.43
C ILE A 90 3.34 0.90 8.08
N ARG A 91 3.48 -0.12 7.22
CA ARG A 91 4.03 -1.43 7.54
C ARG A 91 5.24 -1.66 6.66
N SER A 92 6.31 -2.20 7.21
CA SER A 92 7.53 -2.47 6.45
C SER A 92 7.97 -3.92 6.61
N CYS A 93 8.54 -4.48 5.54
CA CYS A 93 9.15 -5.81 5.53
C CYS A 93 10.47 -5.75 4.77
N GLY A 94 11.52 -6.37 5.30
CA GLY A 94 12.86 -6.32 4.72
C GLY A 94 13.60 -4.99 4.90
N ILE A 95 13.07 -4.09 5.74
CA ILE A 95 13.66 -2.79 6.08
C ILE A 95 13.21 -2.38 7.48
N ALA A 96 14.07 -1.70 8.23
CA ALA A 96 13.72 -1.16 9.54
C ALA A 96 12.63 -0.06 9.42
N GLY A 97 11.72 0.00 10.40
CA GLY A 97 10.63 0.99 10.37
C GLY A 97 11.11 2.43 10.29
N GLU A 98 12.21 2.77 10.96
CA GLU A 98 12.82 4.10 10.91
C GLU A 98 13.36 4.45 9.52
N ASP A 99 13.98 3.51 8.82
CA ASP A 99 14.47 3.72 7.46
C ASP A 99 13.31 3.83 6.47
N ALA A 100 12.25 3.03 6.64
CA ALA A 100 11.02 3.16 5.89
C ALA A 100 10.37 4.53 6.10
N ALA A 101 10.34 5.04 7.34
CA ALA A 101 9.86 6.38 7.65
C ALA A 101 10.71 7.48 7.00
N ARG A 102 12.03 7.33 6.99
CA ARG A 102 12.94 8.27 6.28
C ARG A 102 12.67 8.29 4.78
N LEU A 103 12.46 7.11 4.17
CA LEU A 103 12.09 7.02 2.75
C LEU A 103 10.74 7.69 2.47
N CYS A 104 9.72 7.43 3.29
CA CYS A 104 8.43 8.11 3.16
C CYS A 104 8.58 9.64 3.23
N ASN A 105 9.35 10.15 4.19
CA ASN A 105 9.63 11.58 4.29
C ASN A 105 10.44 12.13 3.10
N GLY A 106 11.41 11.38 2.60
CA GLY A 106 12.24 11.76 1.47
C GLY A 106 11.48 11.85 0.16
N PHE A 107 10.47 11.00 0.00
CA PHE A 107 9.64 10.94 -1.22
C PHE A 107 8.30 11.67 -1.09
N THR A 108 8.00 12.34 0.04
CA THR A 108 6.80 13.17 0.19
C THR A 108 7.20 14.63 0.19
N TYR A 109 6.95 15.32 -0.91
CA TYR A 109 7.30 16.73 -1.04
C TYR A 109 6.18 17.63 -0.49
N GLU A 110 4.95 17.25 -0.71
CA GLU A 110 3.76 18.01 -0.33
C GLU A 110 2.64 17.06 0.10
N GLY A 111 1.79 17.51 1.04
CA GLY A 111 0.69 16.71 1.55
C GLY A 111 1.12 15.44 2.26
N ARG A 112 0.43 14.33 2.02
CA ARG A 112 0.67 13.04 2.70
C ARG A 112 0.96 11.85 1.78
N VAL A 113 0.96 12.07 0.46
CA VAL A 113 1.14 10.97 -0.51
C VAL A 113 2.56 10.98 -1.06
N PRO A 114 3.37 9.93 -0.81
CA PRO A 114 4.69 9.79 -1.41
C PRO A 114 4.62 9.77 -2.95
N GLU A 115 5.58 10.44 -3.59
CA GLU A 115 5.62 10.58 -5.05
C GLU A 115 5.55 9.26 -5.84
N PRO A 116 6.22 8.16 -5.43
CA PRO A 116 6.09 6.90 -6.15
C PRO A 116 4.65 6.40 -6.21
N ILE A 117 3.90 6.57 -5.13
CA ILE A 117 2.49 6.16 -5.07
C ILE A 117 1.63 7.12 -5.90
N ARG A 118 1.89 8.43 -5.83
CA ARG A 118 1.16 9.43 -6.63
C ARG A 118 1.32 9.17 -8.12
N VAL A 119 2.54 8.93 -8.58
CA VAL A 119 2.82 8.61 -9.99
C VAL A 119 2.17 7.28 -10.40
N ALA A 120 2.28 6.24 -9.59
CA ALA A 120 1.65 4.96 -9.86
C ALA A 120 0.13 5.07 -10.01
N ARG A 121 -0.55 5.87 -9.15
CA ARG A 121 -1.99 6.16 -9.26
C ARG A 121 -2.34 6.87 -10.57
N LEU A 122 -1.55 7.85 -10.99
CA LEU A 122 -1.78 8.56 -12.26
C LEU A 122 -1.67 7.61 -13.46
N ILE A 123 -0.64 6.77 -13.48
CA ILE A 123 -0.45 5.76 -14.54
C ILE A 123 -1.63 4.78 -14.56
N ALA A 124 -2.01 4.24 -13.40
CA ALA A 124 -3.13 3.29 -13.30
C ALA A 124 -4.44 3.89 -13.80
N ARG A 125 -4.76 5.14 -13.42
CA ARG A 125 -5.94 5.87 -13.91
C ARG A 125 -5.89 6.08 -15.44
N GLY A 126 -4.72 6.38 -15.99
CA GLY A 126 -4.53 6.52 -17.44
C GLY A 126 -4.79 5.23 -18.19
N VAL A 127 -4.26 4.12 -17.70
CA VAL A 127 -4.47 2.79 -18.30
C VAL A 127 -5.95 2.39 -18.27
N VAL A 128 -6.64 2.57 -17.13
CA VAL A 128 -8.07 2.23 -17.01
C VAL A 128 -8.91 3.04 -17.98
N ARG A 129 -8.64 4.35 -18.13
CA ARG A 129 -9.37 5.21 -19.07
C ARG A 129 -9.14 4.81 -20.53
N SER A 130 -7.92 4.46 -20.90
CA SER A 130 -7.57 4.03 -22.26
C SER A 130 -8.14 2.66 -22.63
N SER A 131 -8.42 1.81 -21.64
CA SER A 131 -8.95 0.46 -21.83
C SER A 131 -10.49 0.42 -21.91
N GLY A 132 -11.19 1.57 -21.88
CA GLY A 132 -12.62 1.65 -22.08
C GLY A 132 -13.50 1.04 -20.99
N SER A 133 -13.00 0.81 -19.78
CA SER A 133 -13.81 0.35 -18.65
C SER A 133 -14.52 1.54 -17.99
N PRO A 134 -15.87 1.55 -17.90
CA PRO A 134 -16.59 2.62 -17.20
C PRO A 134 -16.38 2.50 -15.68
N GLY A 135 -15.93 3.59 -15.09
CA GLY A 135 -16.24 3.95 -13.71
C GLY A 135 -15.42 3.33 -12.60
N LEU A 136 -14.21 3.86 -12.35
CA LEU A 136 -13.80 4.08 -10.95
C LEU A 136 -14.21 5.50 -10.57
N ALA A 137 -15.15 5.60 -9.63
CA ALA A 137 -15.55 6.87 -9.06
C ALA A 137 -14.30 7.62 -8.53
N PRO A 138 -14.26 8.95 -8.58
CA PRO A 138 -13.15 9.70 -8.04
C PRO A 138 -13.05 9.43 -6.53
N ASP A 139 -11.92 8.91 -6.13
CA ASP A 139 -11.56 8.74 -4.72
C ASP A 139 -11.47 10.14 -4.10
N ASN A 140 -12.40 10.47 -3.23
CA ASN A 140 -12.62 11.82 -2.68
C ASN A 140 -11.65 12.13 -1.52
N HIS A 141 -10.42 11.63 -1.58
CA HIS A 141 -9.43 11.71 -0.50
C HIS A 141 -8.27 12.69 -0.73
N ASP A 142 -8.48 13.68 -1.63
CA ASP A 142 -7.51 14.76 -1.85
C ASP A 142 -7.91 16.06 -1.13
N ARG A 143 -8.18 15.97 0.19
CA ARG A 143 -8.23 17.19 1.03
C ARG A 143 -7.51 16.99 2.34
#